data_27b21cc97550855037c0b50994fbe33b
#
_entry.id   27b21cc97550855037c0b50994fbe33b
#
_cell.length_a   1.000
_cell.length_b   1.000
_cell.length_c   1.000
_cell.angle_alpha   90.00
_cell.angle_beta   90.00
_cell.angle_gamma   90.00
#
_symmetry.space_group_name_H-M   'P 1'
#
loop_
_entity.id
_entity.type
_entity.pdbx_description
1 polymer ?
#
loop_
_entity_poly.entity_id
_entity_poly.type
_entity_poly.pdbx_seq_one_letter_code
_entity_poly.pdbx_strand_id
1 'polypeptide(L)'
;MNKSLFGASLGLALFAAGSVMAASHAASDCKPSKWGADDQIGSANYVTPDQVMMATKLVKKGNSHPLGIVIDSSTPAFPPRGLMLQVVSPGQAGGNRLTQFGYEAVYNDDIAQLWFGIGPQIDGLGHLGEKGMYYNCNTDKEISQVTGLTKLGVHNIPPLVGRGVLINMAKHFGVETMAAGQAFGSADIKAAAKAQGVDIRQGDVVLFHTGWTDGKLESDPKAWVSGEPGTNNEAAVYLASLNVMAVGSDTWGVDSVPPAKGDKLFYGHVTLLKENGIYILETMNTGRLAKEGVTEFMFVLGQARIRGTVQMIINPVALW
;
A
#
# COMPACT_ATOMS: atom_id res chain seq x y z
N MET A 1 -6.52 -26.67 86.58
CA MET A 1 -6.72 -28.13 86.32
C MET A 1 -7.63 -28.24 85.10
N ASN A 2 -7.24 -28.88 84.12
CA ASN A 2 -7.76 -29.54 82.98
C ASN A 2 -7.11 -29.08 81.67
N LYS A 3 -6.33 -30.02 81.18
CA LYS A 3 -5.71 -30.02 79.81
C LYS A 3 -6.75 -30.55 78.83
N SER A 4 -6.93 -29.89 77.67
CA SER A 4 -7.55 -30.52 76.48
C SER A 4 -6.63 -30.36 75.30
N LEU A 5 -6.30 -31.50 74.71
CA LEU A 5 -5.51 -31.66 73.53
C LEU A 5 -6.31 -31.20 72.32
N PHE A 6 -5.69 -30.44 71.46
CA PHE A 6 -6.20 -30.18 70.06
C PHE A 6 -5.35 -31.01 69.11
N GLY A 7 -6.00 -31.94 68.44
CA GLY A 7 -5.43 -32.68 67.32
C GLY A 7 -5.45 -31.83 66.04
N ALA A 8 -4.29 -31.72 65.38
CA ALA A 8 -4.15 -31.07 64.06
C ALA A 8 -4.42 -32.07 62.95
N SER A 9 -5.49 -31.86 62.21
CA SER A 9 -5.77 -32.59 60.97
C SER A 9 -5.08 -31.89 59.80
N LEU A 10 -4.11 -32.56 59.21
CA LEU A 10 -3.42 -32.10 57.97
C LEU A 10 -4.32 -32.41 56.79
N GLY A 11 -4.96 -31.39 56.26
CA GLY A 11 -5.71 -31.47 54.98
C GLY A 11 -4.75 -31.33 53.80
N LEU A 12 -4.59 -32.42 53.04
CA LEU A 12 -3.85 -32.47 51.80
C LEU A 12 -4.71 -31.84 50.67
N ALA A 13 -4.42 -30.60 50.26
CA ALA A 13 -5.04 -29.96 49.11
C ALA A 13 -4.36 -30.46 47.83
N LEU A 14 -5.04 -31.32 47.07
CA LEU A 14 -4.67 -31.64 45.69
C LEU A 14 -4.93 -30.41 44.79
N PHE A 15 -3.87 -29.77 44.36
CA PHE A 15 -3.94 -28.83 43.26
C PHE A 15 -4.05 -29.63 41.96
N ALA A 16 -5.25 -29.67 41.37
CA ALA A 16 -5.45 -30.11 40.01
C ALA A 16 -4.89 -29.01 39.09
N ALA A 17 -3.72 -29.25 38.49
CA ALA A 17 -3.19 -28.44 37.42
C ALA A 17 -4.10 -28.61 36.19
N GLY A 18 -5.05 -27.71 36.04
CA GLY A 18 -5.83 -27.58 34.79
C GLY A 18 -4.90 -27.08 33.70
N SER A 19 -4.47 -27.99 32.83
CA SER A 19 -3.82 -27.64 31.57
C SER A 19 -4.82 -26.82 30.73
N VAL A 20 -4.62 -25.50 30.69
CA VAL A 20 -5.29 -24.65 29.70
C VAL A 20 -4.69 -25.06 28.35
N MET A 21 -5.39 -25.94 27.65
CA MET A 21 -5.17 -26.14 26.21
C MET A 21 -5.51 -24.81 25.54
N ALA A 22 -4.49 -24.00 25.24
CA ALA A 22 -4.61 -22.95 24.25
C ALA A 22 -5.03 -23.63 22.95
N ALA A 23 -6.27 -23.42 22.55
CA ALA A 23 -6.76 -23.88 21.26
C ALA A 23 -5.85 -23.26 20.19
N SER A 24 -4.95 -24.06 19.63
CA SER A 24 -4.22 -23.74 18.42
C SER A 24 -5.23 -23.68 17.29
N HIS A 25 -5.80 -22.48 17.04
CA HIS A 25 -6.57 -22.24 15.84
C HIS A 25 -5.60 -22.22 14.66
N ALA A 26 -5.68 -23.29 13.94
CA ALA A 26 -5.34 -23.54 12.55
C ALA A 26 -4.17 -22.72 11.96
N ALA A 27 -2.99 -23.31 11.99
CA ALA A 27 -1.86 -22.99 11.13
C ALA A 27 -2.13 -23.17 9.60
N SER A 28 -3.37 -23.45 9.17
CA SER A 28 -3.72 -23.80 7.80
C SER A 28 -3.90 -22.62 6.85
N ASP A 29 -4.08 -21.39 7.37
CA ASP A 29 -4.36 -20.19 6.56
C ASP A 29 -3.22 -19.17 6.56
N CYS A 30 -2.08 -19.51 7.14
CA CYS A 30 -0.91 -18.66 7.26
C CYS A 30 0.16 -19.09 6.26
N LYS A 31 0.69 -18.11 5.51
CA LYS A 31 1.85 -18.30 4.61
C LYS A 31 3.05 -17.55 5.20
N PRO A 32 4.05 -18.25 5.76
CA PRO A 32 5.28 -17.64 6.24
C PRO A 32 6.05 -16.95 5.12
N SER A 33 6.75 -15.88 5.47
CA SER A 33 7.63 -15.19 4.54
C SER A 33 8.80 -16.08 4.12
N LYS A 34 9.15 -16.02 2.84
CA LYS A 34 10.37 -16.66 2.31
C LYS A 34 11.68 -16.01 2.82
N TRP A 35 11.60 -14.82 3.38
CA TRP A 35 12.73 -14.10 4.00
C TRP A 35 12.85 -14.31 5.51
N GLY A 36 12.01 -15.18 6.08
CA GLY A 36 12.09 -15.59 7.50
C GLY A 36 10.97 -15.03 8.36
N ALA A 37 10.90 -15.57 9.59
CA ALA A 37 9.81 -15.28 10.52
C ALA A 37 9.77 -13.81 11.00
N ASP A 38 10.91 -13.14 11.03
CA ASP A 38 11.04 -11.75 11.48
C ASP A 38 10.87 -10.73 10.34
N ASP A 39 10.64 -11.20 9.10
CA ASP A 39 10.48 -10.32 7.95
C ASP A 39 9.21 -9.46 8.07
N GLN A 40 9.38 -8.15 7.90
CA GLN A 40 8.33 -7.15 7.96
C GLN A 40 8.22 -6.30 6.69
N ILE A 41 9.09 -6.54 5.71
CA ILE A 41 9.20 -5.68 4.51
C ILE A 41 8.92 -6.39 3.19
N GLY A 42 8.66 -7.70 3.22
CA GLY A 42 8.20 -8.45 2.06
C GLY A 42 9.06 -8.23 0.81
N SER A 43 8.40 -7.85 -0.27
CA SER A 43 9.04 -7.66 -1.59
C SER A 43 10.07 -6.52 -1.64
N ALA A 44 10.12 -5.61 -0.65
CA ALA A 44 11.19 -4.63 -0.55
C ALA A 44 12.57 -5.27 -0.35
N ASN A 45 12.64 -6.53 0.07
CA ASN A 45 13.87 -7.33 0.10
C ASN A 45 14.50 -7.54 -1.28
N TYR A 46 13.78 -7.26 -2.38
CA TYR A 46 14.35 -7.26 -3.74
C TYR A 46 15.17 -6.00 -4.06
N VAL A 47 15.08 -4.94 -3.25
CA VAL A 47 15.90 -3.74 -3.47
C VAL A 47 17.34 -4.05 -3.07
N THR A 48 18.17 -4.33 -4.07
CA THR A 48 19.60 -4.60 -3.90
C THR A 48 20.43 -3.53 -4.62
N PRO A 49 21.72 -3.35 -4.26
CA PRO A 49 22.59 -2.43 -5.00
C PRO A 49 22.61 -2.70 -6.51
N ASP A 50 22.60 -3.96 -6.93
CA ASP A 50 22.60 -4.32 -8.35
C ASP A 50 21.29 -3.91 -9.04
N GLN A 51 20.15 -4.12 -8.39
CA GLN A 51 18.84 -3.71 -8.93
C GLN A 51 18.80 -2.18 -9.08
N VAL A 52 19.28 -1.43 -8.09
CA VAL A 52 19.38 0.03 -8.17
C VAL A 52 20.28 0.45 -9.32
N MET A 53 21.48 -0.14 -9.44
CA MET A 53 22.42 0.15 -10.53
C MET A 53 21.89 -0.22 -11.91
N MET A 54 21.07 -1.27 -12.02
CA MET A 54 20.39 -1.60 -13.27
C MET A 54 19.32 -0.55 -13.61
N ALA A 55 18.56 -0.11 -12.63
CA ALA A 55 17.52 0.91 -12.83
C ALA A 55 18.11 2.26 -13.31
N THR A 56 19.29 2.67 -12.82
CA THR A 56 19.94 3.93 -13.27
C THR A 56 20.22 3.93 -14.77
N LYS A 57 20.44 2.73 -15.38
CA LYS A 57 20.69 2.61 -16.82
C LYS A 57 19.44 2.90 -17.69
N LEU A 58 18.26 2.98 -17.08
CA LEU A 58 17.02 3.34 -17.78
C LEU A 58 16.89 4.85 -17.99
N VAL A 59 17.63 5.66 -17.25
CA VAL A 59 17.63 7.12 -17.41
C VAL A 59 18.49 7.49 -18.62
N LYS A 60 17.82 7.74 -19.77
CA LYS A 60 18.48 8.05 -21.05
C LYS A 60 18.34 9.50 -21.45
N LYS A 61 17.21 10.13 -21.09
CA LYS A 61 16.88 11.50 -21.50
C LYS A 61 16.97 12.51 -20.36
N GLY A 62 17.09 12.03 -19.11
CA GLY A 62 17.07 12.88 -17.92
C GLY A 62 15.70 13.49 -17.62
N ASN A 63 14.64 12.94 -18.20
CA ASN A 63 13.28 13.34 -17.89
C ASN A 63 12.88 12.83 -16.50
N SER A 64 12.04 13.61 -15.81
CA SER A 64 11.41 13.22 -14.55
C SER A 64 9.91 13.50 -14.57
N HIS A 65 9.15 12.68 -13.85
CA HIS A 65 7.71 12.84 -13.72
C HIS A 65 7.24 12.40 -12.32
N PRO A 66 6.46 13.24 -11.60
CA PRO A 66 5.82 12.83 -10.37
C PRO A 66 4.71 11.84 -10.67
N LEU A 67 4.73 10.70 -9.99
CA LEU A 67 3.69 9.67 -10.13
C LEU A 67 2.55 9.87 -9.12
N GLY A 68 2.60 10.87 -8.26
CA GLY A 68 1.50 11.31 -7.43
C GLY A 68 0.69 12.41 -8.11
N ILE A 69 -0.60 12.50 -7.79
CA ILE A 69 -1.45 13.64 -8.12
C ILE A 69 -1.47 14.64 -6.97
N VAL A 70 -1.89 15.88 -7.25
CA VAL A 70 -2.20 16.85 -6.20
C VAL A 70 -3.50 16.44 -5.52
N ILE A 71 -3.52 16.49 -4.19
CA ILE A 71 -4.71 16.17 -3.39
C ILE A 71 -5.08 17.36 -2.50
N ASP A 72 -6.36 17.49 -2.20
CA ASP A 72 -6.92 18.49 -1.29
C ASP A 72 -8.20 17.95 -0.61
N SER A 73 -8.92 18.83 0.10
CA SER A 73 -10.14 18.46 0.81
C SER A 73 -11.31 18.05 -0.10
N SER A 74 -11.23 18.33 -1.40
CA SER A 74 -12.24 17.93 -2.40
C SER A 74 -11.88 16.63 -3.12
N THR A 75 -10.67 16.10 -2.93
CA THR A 75 -10.23 14.84 -3.55
C THR A 75 -11.18 13.70 -3.16
N PRO A 76 -11.83 13.05 -4.13
CA PRO A 76 -12.75 11.96 -3.84
C PRO A 76 -11.99 10.79 -3.22
N ALA A 77 -12.60 10.15 -2.22
CA ALA A 77 -12.01 9.03 -1.54
C ALA A 77 -13.08 8.04 -1.09
N PHE A 78 -12.68 6.79 -0.90
CA PHE A 78 -13.56 5.76 -0.35
C PHE A 78 -14.05 6.17 1.05
N PRO A 79 -15.38 6.25 1.29
CA PRO A 79 -15.91 6.71 2.57
C PRO A 79 -15.45 5.84 3.76
N PRO A 80 -15.16 6.41 4.94
CA PRO A 80 -15.31 7.83 5.34
C PRO A 80 -14.04 8.67 5.17
N ARG A 81 -13.11 8.28 4.30
CA ARG A 81 -11.81 8.95 4.13
C ARG A 81 -11.97 10.40 3.68
N GLY A 82 -11.05 11.25 4.11
CA GLY A 82 -11.02 12.66 3.75
C GLY A 82 -9.75 13.33 4.25
N LEU A 83 -9.58 14.60 3.88
CA LEU A 83 -8.46 15.46 4.25
C LEU A 83 -8.98 16.82 4.72
N MET A 84 -8.42 17.29 5.83
CA MET A 84 -8.52 18.67 6.30
C MET A 84 -7.14 19.25 6.45
N LEU A 85 -6.93 20.45 5.92
CA LEU A 85 -5.70 21.21 6.04
C LEU A 85 -5.99 22.60 6.58
N GLN A 86 -5.18 23.07 7.51
CA GLN A 86 -5.21 24.41 8.05
C GLN A 86 -3.82 25.01 8.03
N VAL A 87 -3.69 26.23 7.51
CA VAL A 87 -2.48 27.02 7.65
C VAL A 87 -2.63 27.89 8.91
N VAL A 88 -1.66 27.85 9.77
CA VAL A 88 -1.66 28.56 11.05
C VAL A 88 -0.41 29.42 11.19
N SER A 89 -0.53 30.52 11.90
CA SER A 89 0.58 31.44 12.22
C SER A 89 0.72 31.55 13.74
N PRO A 90 1.29 30.56 14.44
CA PRO A 90 1.24 30.44 15.89
C PRO A 90 1.86 31.64 16.62
N GLY A 91 2.97 32.13 16.12
CA GLY A 91 3.68 33.28 16.72
C GLY A 91 3.05 34.64 16.39
N GLN A 92 1.98 34.68 15.59
CA GLN A 92 1.31 35.89 15.15
C GLN A 92 -0.14 35.98 15.60
N ALA A 93 -0.59 35.01 16.39
CA ALA A 93 -1.92 35.07 17.01
C ALA A 93 -2.06 36.39 17.80
N GLY A 94 -3.13 37.15 17.50
CA GLY A 94 -3.30 38.50 18.07
C GLY A 94 -2.56 39.62 17.35
N GLY A 95 -1.97 39.38 16.17
CA GLY A 95 -1.32 40.38 15.33
C GLY A 95 0.12 40.73 15.73
N ASN A 96 0.74 39.96 16.62
CA ASN A 96 2.12 40.15 17.02
C ASN A 96 3.09 39.60 15.98
N ARG A 97 4.19 40.31 15.74
CA ARG A 97 5.30 39.85 14.93
C ARG A 97 6.37 39.19 15.81
N LEU A 98 7.12 38.24 15.26
CA LEU A 98 8.18 37.54 15.98
C LEU A 98 9.49 38.34 15.97
N THR A 99 9.55 39.39 16.78
CA THR A 99 10.73 40.25 16.87
C THR A 99 11.87 39.64 17.71
N GLN A 100 11.63 38.57 18.46
CA GLN A 100 12.64 37.86 19.25
C GLN A 100 13.81 37.30 18.41
N PHE A 101 13.66 37.21 17.11
CA PHE A 101 14.74 36.78 16.19
C PHE A 101 15.65 37.91 15.74
N GLY A 102 15.45 39.13 16.26
CA GLY A 102 16.25 40.33 15.89
C GLY A 102 15.82 41.00 14.59
N TYR A 103 14.72 40.56 13.99
CA TYR A 103 14.07 41.15 12.82
C TYR A 103 12.55 40.84 12.84
N GLU A 104 11.77 41.47 11.96
CA GLU A 104 10.33 41.18 11.85
C GLU A 104 10.08 39.87 11.09
N ALA A 105 10.22 38.76 11.78
CA ALA A 105 9.93 37.43 11.22
C ALA A 105 8.44 37.18 11.09
N VAL A 106 8.06 36.47 10.01
CA VAL A 106 6.74 35.91 9.80
C VAL A 106 6.92 34.46 9.37
N TYR A 107 6.02 33.57 9.83
CA TYR A 107 6.03 32.17 9.39
C TYR A 107 4.63 31.57 9.49
N ASN A 108 4.39 30.52 8.71
CA ASN A 108 3.21 29.71 8.79
C ASN A 108 3.61 28.25 9.08
N ASP A 109 2.75 27.55 9.79
CA ASP A 109 2.80 26.11 9.96
C ASP A 109 1.50 25.49 9.43
N ASP A 110 1.52 24.18 9.20
CA ASP A 110 0.38 23.42 8.73
C ASP A 110 -0.10 22.44 9.80
N ILE A 111 -1.41 22.31 9.91
CA ILE A 111 -2.06 21.23 10.66
C ILE A 111 -2.91 20.44 9.67
N ALA A 112 -2.68 19.13 9.58
CA ALA A 112 -3.49 18.26 8.75
C ALA A 112 -4.13 17.15 9.58
N GLN A 113 -5.41 16.89 9.32
CA GLN A 113 -6.11 15.70 9.75
C GLN A 113 -6.57 14.96 8.49
N LEU A 114 -6.07 13.75 8.28
CA LEU A 114 -6.29 13.03 7.04
C LEU A 114 -6.25 11.51 7.25
N TRP A 115 -6.83 10.79 6.29
CA TRP A 115 -6.57 9.37 6.08
C TRP A 115 -5.41 9.22 5.08
N PHE A 116 -4.41 8.40 5.42
CA PHE A 116 -3.28 8.15 4.52
C PHE A 116 -3.65 7.34 3.27
N GLY A 117 -4.85 6.79 3.23
CA GLY A 117 -5.43 6.11 2.07
C GLY A 117 -6.30 7.05 1.21
N ILE A 118 -5.87 8.30 0.99
CA ILE A 118 -6.51 9.26 0.07
C ILE A 118 -5.55 9.64 -1.05
N GLY A 119 -6.02 9.57 -2.30
CA GLY A 119 -5.20 9.88 -3.47
C GLY A 119 -4.03 8.90 -3.65
N PRO A 120 -2.86 9.38 -4.12
CA PRO A 120 -1.71 8.52 -4.39
C PRO A 120 -1.14 7.94 -3.10
N GLN A 121 -1.12 6.63 -2.98
CA GLN A 121 -0.77 5.95 -1.74
C GLN A 121 0.00 4.67 -1.97
N ILE A 122 0.75 4.25 -0.96
CA ILE A 122 1.27 2.90 -0.81
C ILE A 122 0.50 2.18 0.28
N ASP A 123 0.04 0.98 -0.03
CA ASP A 123 -0.50 0.05 0.95
C ASP A 123 0.61 -0.81 1.51
N GLY A 124 0.79 -0.72 2.83
CA GLY A 124 1.72 -1.55 3.57
C GLY A 124 1.15 -2.94 3.88
N LEU A 125 2.02 -3.83 4.33
CA LEU A 125 1.69 -5.25 4.56
C LEU A 125 0.72 -5.49 5.73
N GLY A 126 0.46 -4.47 6.53
CA GLY A 126 -0.54 -4.48 7.60
C GLY A 126 -1.86 -3.81 7.22
N HIS A 127 -2.06 -3.45 5.92
CA HIS A 127 -3.27 -2.75 5.48
C HIS A 127 -4.47 -3.69 5.34
N LEU A 128 -4.33 -4.75 4.56
CA LEU A 128 -5.42 -5.68 4.31
C LEU A 128 -4.96 -7.12 4.55
N GLY A 129 -5.77 -7.84 5.33
CA GLY A 129 -5.58 -9.24 5.66
C GLY A 129 -6.86 -10.06 5.44
N GLU A 130 -6.82 -11.33 5.78
CA GLU A 130 -7.98 -12.22 5.74
C GLU A 130 -7.98 -13.11 7.00
N LYS A 131 -9.18 -13.37 7.55
CA LYS A 131 -9.38 -14.22 8.74
C LYS A 131 -8.53 -13.78 9.97
N GLY A 132 -8.39 -12.46 10.15
CA GLY A 132 -7.62 -11.89 11.25
C GLY A 132 -6.11 -12.05 11.11
N MET A 133 -5.60 -12.36 9.90
CA MET A 133 -4.18 -12.50 9.61
C MET A 133 -3.72 -11.57 8.50
N TYR A 134 -2.53 -11.03 8.68
CA TYR A 134 -1.77 -10.22 7.74
C TYR A 134 -0.52 -10.97 7.27
N TYR A 135 0.32 -10.28 6.53
CA TYR A 135 1.58 -10.80 6.02
C TYR A 135 2.42 -11.50 7.10
N ASN A 136 3.12 -12.57 6.69
CA ASN A 136 4.04 -13.34 7.52
C ASN A 136 3.42 -13.81 8.84
N CYS A 137 2.17 -14.26 8.79
CA CYS A 137 1.44 -14.86 9.91
C CYS A 137 1.19 -13.92 11.10
N ASN A 138 1.33 -12.62 10.93
CA ASN A 138 1.00 -11.68 11.99
C ASN A 138 -0.52 -11.58 12.15
N THR A 139 -1.03 -11.66 13.39
CA THR A 139 -2.46 -11.55 13.65
C THR A 139 -2.87 -10.12 14.00
N ASP A 140 -4.13 -9.77 13.74
CA ASP A 140 -4.72 -8.48 14.11
C ASP A 140 -4.54 -8.19 15.60
N LYS A 141 -4.76 -9.18 16.46
CA LYS A 141 -4.65 -9.05 17.90
C LYS A 141 -3.23 -8.74 18.38
N GLU A 142 -2.23 -9.22 17.65
CA GLU A 142 -0.82 -8.98 18.00
C GLU A 142 -0.32 -7.63 17.53
N ILE A 143 -0.75 -7.17 16.35
CA ILE A 143 -0.12 -6.02 15.71
C ILE A 143 -0.97 -4.77 15.66
N SER A 144 -2.32 -4.89 15.68
CA SER A 144 -3.20 -3.73 15.48
C SER A 144 -3.55 -3.08 16.82
N GLN A 145 -3.10 -1.85 17.01
CA GLN A 145 -3.41 -1.02 18.18
C GLN A 145 -4.00 0.32 17.72
N VAL A 146 -4.80 0.96 18.57
CA VAL A 146 -5.37 2.30 18.29
C VAL A 146 -4.26 3.33 18.03
N THR A 147 -3.09 3.15 18.64
CA THR A 147 -1.91 4.02 18.47
C THR A 147 -1.05 3.71 17.26
N GLY A 148 -1.42 2.70 16.47
CA GLY A 148 -0.71 2.26 15.27
C GLY A 148 -0.27 0.80 15.33
N LEU A 149 0.22 0.30 14.21
CA LEU A 149 0.76 -1.05 14.12
C LEU A 149 2.06 -1.21 14.90
N THR A 150 2.20 -2.33 15.61
CA THR A 150 3.44 -2.71 16.30
C THR A 150 4.44 -3.42 15.40
N LYS A 151 3.95 -4.04 14.29
CA LYS A 151 4.73 -4.67 13.21
C LYS A 151 4.11 -4.29 11.87
N LEU A 152 4.81 -4.53 10.77
CA LEU A 152 4.37 -4.30 9.39
C LEU A 152 4.04 -2.83 9.05
N GLY A 153 4.42 -1.89 9.91
CA GLY A 153 4.17 -0.46 9.65
C GLY A 153 4.99 0.07 8.46
N VAL A 154 4.41 0.96 7.68
CA VAL A 154 5.01 1.55 6.46
C VAL A 154 6.37 2.21 6.73
N HIS A 155 6.61 2.69 7.96
CA HIS A 155 7.90 3.28 8.37
C HIS A 155 9.08 2.31 8.32
N ASN A 156 8.84 0.99 8.28
CA ASN A 156 9.88 -0.04 8.15
C ASN A 156 10.30 -0.26 6.70
N ILE A 157 9.48 0.14 5.71
CA ILE A 157 9.77 -0.04 4.30
C ILE A 157 10.98 0.83 3.94
N PRO A 158 12.07 0.26 3.40
CA PRO A 158 13.19 1.05 2.90
C PRO A 158 12.76 1.86 1.67
N PRO A 159 13.57 2.81 1.19
CA PRO A 159 13.32 3.44 -0.11
C PRO A 159 13.18 2.38 -1.20
N LEU A 160 12.07 2.43 -1.95
CA LEU A 160 11.85 1.53 -3.08
C LEU A 160 12.46 2.15 -4.32
N VAL A 161 13.57 1.58 -4.78
CA VAL A 161 14.28 2.02 -5.98
C VAL A 161 14.51 0.82 -6.87
N GLY A 162 14.06 0.91 -8.12
CA GLY A 162 14.17 -0.21 -9.05
C GLY A 162 13.63 0.12 -10.44
N ARG A 163 13.44 -0.92 -11.24
CA ARG A 163 12.81 -0.81 -12.56
C ARG A 163 11.31 -0.65 -12.39
N GLY A 164 10.75 0.43 -12.95
CA GLY A 164 9.32 0.61 -13.17
C GLY A 164 8.93 0.13 -14.56
N VAL A 165 7.80 -0.56 -14.66
CA VAL A 165 7.22 -1.04 -15.94
C VAL A 165 5.79 -0.52 -16.03
N LEU A 166 5.49 0.22 -17.10
CA LEU A 166 4.13 0.67 -17.40
C LEU A 166 3.48 -0.27 -18.42
N ILE A 167 2.37 -0.88 -18.05
CA ILE A 167 1.51 -1.65 -18.94
C ILE A 167 0.26 -0.81 -19.27
N ASN A 168 0.15 -0.37 -20.51
CA ASN A 168 -0.97 0.47 -20.94
C ASN A 168 -2.17 -0.40 -21.35
N MET A 169 -3.07 -0.63 -20.39
CA MET A 169 -4.27 -1.45 -20.58
C MET A 169 -5.33 -0.71 -21.40
N ALA A 170 -5.46 0.60 -21.26
CA ALA A 170 -6.37 1.40 -22.08
C ALA A 170 -6.03 1.23 -23.57
N LYS A 171 -4.74 1.34 -23.93
CA LYS A 171 -4.28 1.08 -25.30
C LYS A 171 -4.52 -0.36 -25.75
N HIS A 172 -4.31 -1.34 -24.87
CA HIS A 172 -4.57 -2.76 -25.18
C HIS A 172 -6.02 -3.01 -25.56
N PHE A 173 -6.96 -2.39 -24.85
CA PHE A 173 -8.39 -2.50 -25.15
C PHE A 173 -8.88 -1.51 -26.24
N GLY A 174 -8.01 -0.66 -26.77
CA GLY A 174 -8.36 0.30 -27.82
C GLY A 174 -9.25 1.44 -27.38
N VAL A 175 -9.13 1.86 -26.12
CA VAL A 175 -9.90 2.95 -25.50
C VAL A 175 -8.98 4.00 -24.87
N GLU A 176 -9.48 5.22 -24.68
CA GLU A 176 -8.76 6.24 -23.89
C GLU A 176 -8.94 6.01 -22.39
N THR A 177 -10.14 5.62 -21.97
CA THR A 177 -10.49 5.34 -20.57
C THR A 177 -11.27 4.03 -20.53
N MET A 178 -10.81 3.09 -19.72
CA MET A 178 -11.52 1.84 -19.47
C MET A 178 -12.80 2.09 -18.66
N ALA A 179 -13.75 1.16 -18.70
CA ALA A 179 -15.01 1.27 -17.98
C ALA A 179 -14.87 0.75 -16.53
N ALA A 180 -15.67 1.28 -15.60
CA ALA A 180 -15.79 0.73 -14.24
C ALA A 180 -16.19 -0.75 -14.30
N GLY A 181 -15.54 -1.59 -13.49
CA GLY A 181 -15.74 -3.03 -13.49
C GLY A 181 -15.15 -3.78 -14.68
N GLN A 182 -14.50 -3.09 -15.61
CA GLN A 182 -13.75 -3.74 -16.68
C GLN A 182 -12.48 -4.35 -16.12
N ALA A 183 -12.55 -5.66 -15.88
CA ALA A 183 -11.44 -6.42 -15.34
C ALA A 183 -10.50 -6.93 -16.44
N PHE A 184 -9.21 -7.06 -16.12
CA PHE A 184 -8.22 -7.70 -16.97
C PHE A 184 -7.45 -8.79 -16.21
N GLY A 185 -7.12 -9.86 -16.94
CA GLY A 185 -6.43 -11.02 -16.42
C GLY A 185 -4.98 -11.12 -16.89
N SER A 186 -4.30 -12.22 -16.50
CA SER A 186 -2.91 -12.47 -16.91
C SER A 186 -2.74 -12.58 -18.43
N ALA A 187 -3.76 -13.05 -19.14
CA ALA A 187 -3.73 -13.14 -20.60
C ALA A 187 -3.64 -11.74 -21.24
N ASP A 188 -4.44 -10.78 -20.74
CA ASP A 188 -4.44 -9.40 -21.20
C ASP A 188 -3.11 -8.71 -20.88
N ILE A 189 -2.62 -8.90 -19.65
CA ILE A 189 -1.32 -8.34 -19.20
C ILE A 189 -0.19 -8.82 -20.10
N LYS A 190 -0.13 -10.14 -20.37
CA LYS A 190 0.89 -10.73 -21.25
C LYS A 190 0.79 -10.21 -22.68
N ALA A 191 -0.43 -10.08 -23.20
CA ALA A 191 -0.66 -9.57 -24.56
C ALA A 191 -0.25 -8.09 -24.66
N ALA A 192 -0.65 -7.26 -23.67
CA ALA A 192 -0.27 -5.86 -23.62
C ALA A 192 1.25 -5.67 -23.48
N ALA A 193 1.91 -6.40 -22.58
CA ALA A 193 3.35 -6.36 -22.40
C ALA A 193 4.10 -6.75 -23.69
N LYS A 194 3.68 -7.85 -24.35
CA LYS A 194 4.23 -8.27 -25.64
C LYS A 194 4.07 -7.23 -26.72
N ALA A 195 2.88 -6.62 -26.84
CA ALA A 195 2.61 -5.57 -27.83
C ALA A 195 3.45 -4.30 -27.58
N GLN A 196 3.80 -4.02 -26.31
CA GLN A 196 4.67 -2.91 -25.94
C GLN A 196 6.17 -3.24 -26.02
N GLY A 197 6.54 -4.50 -26.28
CA GLY A 197 7.93 -4.96 -26.31
C GLY A 197 8.62 -4.96 -24.95
N VAL A 198 7.87 -5.14 -23.86
CA VAL A 198 8.35 -5.15 -22.49
C VAL A 198 8.02 -6.48 -21.82
N ASP A 199 8.86 -6.91 -20.89
CA ASP A 199 8.64 -8.05 -19.99
C ASP A 199 8.53 -7.58 -18.54
N ILE A 200 7.83 -8.34 -17.72
CA ILE A 200 7.75 -8.13 -16.28
C ILE A 200 8.73 -9.09 -15.61
N ARG A 201 9.58 -8.57 -14.73
CA ARG A 201 10.65 -9.31 -14.05
C ARG A 201 10.51 -9.26 -12.55
N GLN A 202 11.19 -10.17 -11.88
CA GLN A 202 11.32 -10.13 -10.41
C GLN A 202 11.86 -8.77 -9.95
N GLY A 203 11.25 -8.21 -8.93
CA GLY A 203 11.65 -6.94 -8.33
C GLY A 203 11.15 -5.69 -9.09
N ASP A 204 10.39 -5.83 -10.17
CA ASP A 204 9.79 -4.69 -10.86
C ASP A 204 8.68 -4.04 -10.04
N VAL A 205 8.50 -2.74 -10.25
CA VAL A 205 7.27 -2.02 -9.93
C VAL A 205 6.42 -1.97 -11.18
N VAL A 206 5.30 -2.69 -11.19
CA VAL A 206 4.40 -2.78 -12.34
C VAL A 206 3.26 -1.79 -12.16
N LEU A 207 3.15 -0.82 -13.06
CA LEU A 207 2.07 0.15 -13.08
C LEU A 207 1.15 -0.11 -14.27
N PHE A 208 -0.16 -0.11 -14.02
CA PHE A 208 -1.19 -0.18 -15.05
C PHE A 208 -1.71 1.22 -15.37
N HIS A 209 -1.83 1.52 -16.66
CA HIS A 209 -2.53 2.71 -17.13
C HIS A 209 -3.86 2.28 -17.73
N THR A 210 -4.94 2.70 -17.09
CA THR A 210 -6.32 2.43 -17.50
C THR A 210 -7.00 3.67 -18.10
N GLY A 211 -6.38 4.85 -17.93
CA GLY A 211 -6.95 6.14 -18.25
C GLY A 211 -8.03 6.62 -17.28
N TRP A 212 -8.25 5.88 -16.17
CA TRP A 212 -9.35 6.15 -15.26
C TRP A 212 -9.22 7.50 -14.55
N THR A 213 -8.06 7.77 -13.96
CA THR A 213 -7.81 9.06 -13.29
C THR A 213 -7.85 10.23 -14.28
N ASP A 214 -7.18 10.11 -15.42
CA ASP A 214 -7.18 11.17 -16.45
C ASP A 214 -8.58 11.44 -17.00
N GLY A 215 -9.38 10.40 -17.19
CA GLY A 215 -10.71 10.52 -17.79
C GLY A 215 -11.84 10.86 -16.82
N LYS A 216 -11.67 10.61 -15.51
CA LYS A 216 -12.78 10.65 -14.55
C LYS A 216 -12.58 11.54 -13.34
N LEU A 217 -11.36 11.67 -12.82
CA LEU A 217 -11.14 12.33 -11.53
C LEU A 217 -11.67 13.77 -11.52
N GLU A 218 -11.39 14.56 -12.54
CA GLU A 218 -11.86 15.95 -12.62
C GLU A 218 -13.25 16.06 -13.26
N SER A 219 -13.54 15.24 -14.28
CA SER A 219 -14.78 15.33 -15.07
C SER A 219 -16.00 14.76 -14.34
N ASP A 220 -15.82 13.70 -13.57
CA ASP A 220 -16.88 13.01 -12.82
C ASP A 220 -16.33 12.33 -11.56
N PRO A 221 -16.00 13.13 -10.51
CA PRO A 221 -15.41 12.61 -9.26
C PRO A 221 -16.29 11.56 -8.55
N LYS A 222 -17.62 11.65 -8.74
CA LYS A 222 -18.55 10.67 -8.16
C LYS A 222 -18.46 9.32 -8.87
N ALA A 223 -18.41 9.31 -10.19
CA ALA A 223 -18.18 8.08 -10.94
C ALA A 223 -16.80 7.51 -10.65
N TRP A 224 -15.77 8.39 -10.53
CA TRP A 224 -14.40 7.97 -10.24
C TRP A 224 -14.32 7.12 -8.97
N VAL A 225 -14.97 7.51 -7.86
CA VAL A 225 -14.93 6.80 -6.59
C VAL A 225 -15.94 5.65 -6.46
N SER A 226 -16.96 5.60 -7.34
CA SER A 226 -18.03 4.59 -7.26
C SER A 226 -17.67 3.24 -7.86
N GLY A 227 -16.62 3.19 -8.66
CA GLY A 227 -16.11 1.98 -9.31
C GLY A 227 -14.86 2.28 -10.09
N GLU A 228 -14.20 1.25 -10.62
CA GLU A 228 -12.97 1.39 -11.39
C GLU A 228 -12.68 0.16 -12.25
N PRO A 229 -11.94 0.29 -13.35
CA PRO A 229 -11.31 -0.85 -14.01
C PRO A 229 -10.14 -1.36 -13.16
N GLY A 230 -9.74 -2.61 -13.35
CA GLY A 230 -8.60 -3.13 -12.62
C GLY A 230 -8.31 -4.60 -12.87
N THR A 231 -7.42 -5.16 -12.08
CA THR A 231 -7.08 -6.58 -12.12
C THR A 231 -8.25 -7.44 -11.65
N ASN A 232 -8.37 -8.64 -12.23
CA ASN A 232 -9.14 -9.72 -11.63
C ASN A 232 -8.26 -10.50 -10.61
N ASN A 233 -8.86 -11.41 -9.84
CA ASN A 233 -8.12 -12.17 -8.82
C ASN A 233 -7.01 -13.04 -9.42
N GLU A 234 -7.20 -13.57 -10.64
CA GLU A 234 -6.19 -14.38 -11.34
C GLU A 234 -4.96 -13.55 -11.74
N ALA A 235 -5.16 -12.30 -12.15
CA ALA A 235 -4.06 -11.39 -12.47
C ALA A 235 -3.16 -11.13 -11.26
N ALA A 236 -3.74 -10.97 -10.07
CA ALA A 236 -2.96 -10.80 -8.83
C ALA A 236 -2.08 -12.04 -8.54
N VAL A 237 -2.64 -13.25 -8.73
CA VAL A 237 -1.89 -14.51 -8.59
C VAL A 237 -0.74 -14.58 -9.62
N TYR A 238 -1.01 -14.19 -10.86
CA TYR A 238 0.03 -14.14 -11.91
C TYR A 238 1.16 -13.16 -11.55
N LEU A 239 0.83 -11.92 -11.16
CA LEU A 239 1.83 -10.92 -10.78
C LEU A 239 2.64 -11.37 -9.56
N ALA A 240 1.99 -11.98 -8.58
CA ALA A 240 2.67 -12.57 -7.43
C ALA A 240 3.65 -13.69 -7.83
N SER A 241 3.29 -14.50 -8.82
CA SER A 241 4.17 -15.58 -9.34
C SER A 241 5.43 -15.05 -10.00
N LEU A 242 5.42 -13.82 -10.51
CA LEU A 242 6.58 -13.14 -11.09
C LEU A 242 7.48 -12.51 -10.02
N ASN A 243 7.07 -12.52 -8.75
CA ASN A 243 7.82 -11.92 -7.65
C ASN A 243 8.10 -10.41 -7.85
N VAL A 244 7.13 -9.67 -8.32
CA VAL A 244 7.24 -8.21 -8.48
C VAL A 244 7.39 -7.53 -7.12
N MET A 245 7.95 -6.33 -7.08
CA MET A 245 8.12 -5.56 -5.85
C MET A 245 6.82 -4.85 -5.45
N ALA A 246 6.14 -4.26 -6.42
CA ALA A 246 4.86 -3.59 -6.20
C ALA A 246 3.99 -3.67 -7.45
N VAL A 247 2.69 -3.59 -7.26
CA VAL A 247 1.68 -3.46 -8.31
C VAL A 247 0.93 -2.16 -8.08
N GLY A 248 0.77 -1.35 -9.10
CA GLY A 248 0.02 -0.10 -8.99
C GLY A 248 -0.85 0.19 -10.20
N SER A 249 -1.73 1.17 -10.06
CA SER A 249 -2.64 1.61 -11.12
C SER A 249 -2.97 3.10 -10.98
N ASP A 250 -3.46 3.69 -12.06
CA ASP A 250 -4.10 5.01 -12.06
C ASP A 250 -5.55 4.99 -11.52
N THR A 251 -5.94 3.94 -10.81
CA THR A 251 -7.22 3.75 -10.13
C THR A 251 -7.04 3.91 -8.62
N TRP A 252 -8.13 4.09 -7.87
CA TRP A 252 -8.11 4.27 -6.40
C TRP A 252 -7.98 2.96 -5.61
N GLY A 253 -8.00 1.83 -6.28
CA GLY A 253 -7.54 0.49 -5.91
C GLY A 253 -6.84 -0.10 -7.12
N VAL A 254 -6.46 -1.33 -7.09
CA VAL A 254 -5.83 -2.05 -8.21
C VAL A 254 -6.81 -3.08 -8.78
N ASP A 255 -7.70 -3.59 -7.94
CA ASP A 255 -8.74 -4.57 -8.30
C ASP A 255 -9.90 -3.88 -9.02
N SER A 256 -10.55 -4.59 -9.95
CA SER A 256 -11.74 -4.05 -10.59
C SER A 256 -12.92 -3.89 -9.62
N VAL A 257 -13.63 -2.77 -9.69
CA VAL A 257 -14.84 -2.50 -8.91
C VAL A 257 -15.96 -2.07 -9.85
N PRO A 258 -17.09 -2.84 -9.92
CA PRO A 258 -17.33 -4.12 -9.24
C PRO A 258 -16.37 -5.23 -9.71
N PRO A 259 -16.17 -6.28 -8.89
CA PRO A 259 -15.28 -7.39 -9.25
C PRO A 259 -15.80 -8.17 -10.45
N ALA A 260 -14.90 -8.85 -11.17
CA ALA A 260 -15.28 -9.76 -12.23
C ALA A 260 -16.23 -10.88 -11.72
N LYS A 261 -17.05 -11.41 -12.62
CA LYS A 261 -18.01 -12.47 -12.24
C LYS A 261 -17.30 -13.68 -11.64
N GLY A 262 -17.64 -13.98 -10.39
CA GLY A 262 -17.07 -15.10 -9.63
C GLY A 262 -15.89 -14.72 -8.75
N ASP A 263 -15.35 -13.51 -8.90
CA ASP A 263 -14.29 -13.00 -8.06
C ASP A 263 -14.83 -12.40 -6.76
N LYS A 264 -13.95 -12.34 -5.75
CA LYS A 264 -14.20 -11.62 -4.51
C LYS A 264 -13.65 -10.21 -4.62
N LEU A 265 -14.39 -9.23 -4.09
CA LEU A 265 -13.97 -7.84 -4.02
C LEU A 265 -12.67 -7.72 -3.19
N PHE A 266 -11.68 -6.98 -3.70
CA PHE A 266 -10.35 -6.76 -3.09
C PHE A 266 -9.58 -8.03 -2.71
N TYR A 267 -9.84 -9.15 -3.37
CA TYR A 267 -9.08 -10.37 -3.10
C TYR A 267 -7.67 -10.34 -3.72
N GLY A 268 -7.46 -9.51 -4.72
CA GLY A 268 -6.13 -9.18 -5.24
C GLY A 268 -5.24 -8.56 -4.15
N HIS A 269 -5.79 -7.69 -3.30
CA HIS A 269 -5.07 -7.15 -2.14
C HIS A 269 -4.64 -8.25 -1.15
N VAL A 270 -5.52 -9.22 -0.86
CA VAL A 270 -5.16 -10.36 -0.01
C VAL A 270 -4.01 -11.14 -0.62
N THR A 271 -4.10 -11.44 -1.92
CA THR A 271 -3.06 -12.17 -2.65
C THR A 271 -1.73 -11.42 -2.67
N LEU A 272 -1.75 -10.11 -2.95
CA LEU A 272 -0.52 -9.31 -3.04
C LEU A 272 0.05 -9.03 -1.66
N LEU A 273 -0.69 -8.37 -0.78
CA LEU A 273 -0.21 -7.90 0.52
C LEU A 273 0.02 -9.04 1.51
N LYS A 274 -1.06 -9.78 1.85
CA LYS A 274 -1.02 -10.81 2.90
C LYS A 274 -0.20 -12.03 2.50
N GLU A 275 -0.45 -12.58 1.30
CA GLU A 275 0.10 -13.87 0.93
C GLU A 275 1.51 -13.77 0.35
N ASN A 276 1.84 -12.67 -0.32
CA ASN A 276 3.09 -12.55 -1.05
C ASN A 276 3.98 -11.36 -0.64
N GLY A 277 3.51 -10.49 0.27
CA GLY A 277 4.27 -9.34 0.76
C GLY A 277 4.59 -8.33 -0.35
N ILE A 278 3.73 -8.21 -1.36
CA ILE A 278 3.88 -7.30 -2.51
C ILE A 278 3.06 -6.05 -2.22
N TYR A 279 3.68 -4.88 -2.36
CA TYR A 279 3.01 -3.59 -2.10
C TYR A 279 2.02 -3.23 -3.20
N ILE A 280 1.00 -2.45 -2.82
CA ILE A 280 0.04 -1.87 -3.75
C ILE A 280 0.26 -0.35 -3.81
N LEU A 281 0.22 0.22 -5.01
CA LEU A 281 0.37 1.65 -5.27
C LEU A 281 -0.89 2.14 -6.00
N GLU A 282 -1.67 3.00 -5.36
CA GLU A 282 -2.96 3.45 -5.87
C GLU A 282 -2.91 4.89 -6.34
N THR A 283 -3.80 5.25 -7.26
CA THR A 283 -3.97 6.60 -7.82
C THR A 283 -2.67 7.16 -8.43
N MET A 284 -1.94 6.32 -9.17
CA MET A 284 -0.68 6.71 -9.81
C MET A 284 -0.92 7.57 -11.04
N ASN A 285 -0.24 8.70 -11.15
CA ASN A 285 -0.27 9.61 -12.30
C ASN A 285 0.54 9.03 -13.48
N THR A 286 -0.07 8.12 -14.23
CA THR A 286 0.59 7.38 -15.32
C THR A 286 0.38 8.01 -16.70
N GLY A 287 -0.53 8.99 -16.83
CA GLY A 287 -0.99 9.52 -18.12
C GLY A 287 0.13 10.06 -19.00
N ARG A 288 1.08 10.81 -18.44
CA ARG A 288 2.23 11.32 -19.20
C ARG A 288 3.11 10.20 -19.75
N LEU A 289 3.40 9.19 -18.93
CA LEU A 289 4.19 8.04 -19.38
C LEU A 289 3.50 7.30 -20.52
N ALA A 290 2.18 7.08 -20.39
CA ALA A 290 1.37 6.43 -21.41
C ALA A 290 1.36 7.23 -22.72
N LYS A 291 1.18 8.56 -22.65
CA LYS A 291 1.18 9.47 -23.80
C LYS A 291 2.53 9.53 -24.51
N GLU A 292 3.64 9.52 -23.77
CA GLU A 292 4.98 9.55 -24.32
C GLU A 292 5.50 8.16 -24.74
N GLY A 293 4.73 7.08 -24.49
CA GLY A 293 5.10 5.71 -24.83
C GLY A 293 6.25 5.17 -23.95
N VAL A 294 6.39 5.68 -22.74
CA VAL A 294 7.42 5.22 -21.77
C VAL A 294 6.93 3.94 -21.12
N THR A 295 7.60 2.83 -21.41
CA THR A 295 7.26 1.51 -20.89
C THR A 295 8.18 1.04 -19.76
N GLU A 296 9.40 1.59 -19.70
CA GLU A 296 10.40 1.28 -18.69
C GLU A 296 11.03 2.59 -18.17
N PHE A 297 11.24 2.66 -16.87
CA PHE A 297 11.82 3.83 -16.21
C PHE A 297 12.47 3.44 -14.89
N MET A 298 13.35 4.27 -14.37
CA MET A 298 13.79 4.17 -12.99
C MET A 298 12.69 4.68 -12.08
N PHE A 299 12.18 3.81 -11.21
CA PHE A 299 11.21 4.15 -10.17
C PHE A 299 11.93 4.49 -8.88
N VAL A 300 11.55 5.60 -8.24
CA VAL A 300 12.10 6.05 -6.95
C VAL A 300 10.96 6.45 -6.03
N LEU A 301 10.90 5.83 -4.85
CA LEU A 301 9.97 6.18 -3.78
C LEU A 301 10.69 6.21 -2.43
N GLY A 302 10.70 7.37 -1.78
CA GLY A 302 11.04 7.54 -0.37
C GLY A 302 9.81 8.08 0.37
N GLN A 303 9.02 7.20 0.98
CA GLN A 303 7.79 7.58 1.69
C GLN A 303 8.09 8.22 3.05
N ALA A 304 7.13 9.00 3.57
CA ALA A 304 7.21 9.51 4.94
C ALA A 304 7.20 8.34 5.94
N ARG A 305 8.01 8.46 6.99
CA ARG A 305 8.23 7.37 7.96
C ARG A 305 7.50 7.62 9.29
N ILE A 306 6.17 7.67 9.23
CA ILE A 306 5.33 7.80 10.43
C ILE A 306 5.13 6.41 11.04
N ARG A 307 5.55 6.25 12.30
CA ARG A 307 5.53 4.97 13.00
C ARG A 307 4.12 4.41 13.11
N GLY A 308 3.95 3.15 12.76
CA GLY A 308 2.71 2.41 12.96
C GLY A 308 1.63 2.65 11.91
N THR A 309 1.89 3.43 10.85
CA THR A 309 0.93 3.62 9.76
C THR A 309 0.78 2.38 8.91
N VAL A 310 -0.44 2.12 8.41
CA VAL A 310 -0.75 1.00 7.51
C VAL A 310 -0.62 1.38 6.04
N GLN A 311 -0.80 2.67 5.74
CA GLN A 311 -0.72 3.29 4.42
C GLN A 311 0.07 4.59 4.52
N MET A 312 0.47 5.13 3.38
CA MET A 312 1.11 6.45 3.32
C MET A 312 0.81 7.12 1.98
N ILE A 313 0.45 8.40 2.02
CA ILE A 313 0.40 9.24 0.82
C ILE A 313 1.80 9.33 0.25
N ILE A 314 1.93 9.14 -1.06
CA ILE A 314 3.22 9.08 -1.75
C ILE A 314 3.23 9.95 -3.00
N ASN A 315 4.42 10.36 -3.37
CA ASN A 315 4.70 10.96 -4.68
C ASN A 315 5.97 10.32 -5.26
N PRO A 316 5.88 9.08 -5.78
CA PRO A 316 7.02 8.46 -6.43
C PRO A 316 7.46 9.24 -7.66
N VAL A 317 8.70 9.03 -8.10
CA VAL A 317 9.25 9.66 -9.29
C VAL A 317 9.62 8.61 -10.33
N ALA A 318 9.17 8.82 -11.56
CA ALA A 318 9.68 8.12 -12.74
C ALA A 318 10.79 8.95 -13.39
N LEU A 319 11.89 8.30 -13.73
CA LEU A 319 13.05 8.91 -14.42
C LEU A 319 13.36 8.09 -15.68
N TRP A 320 13.49 8.73 -16.89
CA TRP A 320 13.80 8.01 -18.14
C TRP A 320 14.62 8.79 -19.15
#